data_995297b60d175de21c8667828461ed1b
#
_entry.id   995297b60d175de21c8667828461ed1b
#
_cell.length_a   1.000
_cell.length_b   1.000
_cell.length_c   1.000
_cell.angle_alpha   90.00
_cell.angle_beta   90.00
_cell.angle_gamma   90.00
#
_symmetry.space_group_name_H-M   'P 1'
#
loop_
_entity.id
_entity.type
_entity.pdbx_description
1 polymer ?
#
loop_
_entity_poly.entity_id
_entity_poly.type
_entity_poly.pdbx_seq_one_letter_code
_entity_poly.pdbx_strand_id
1 'polypeptide(L)'
;MIVGIDLGTTNSLVAAFTEEGPVIIPNRLGKHLTPSVVSVDENGNVYVGETAQERRNLYPDSVAQAFKRSMGTDRTYDLSGKKFRPEELSSMILRYLKEDAEVYLGEEVTEAVISVPAYFDDKRRKATKRAGELAGLKVERMISEPTAAAVAYGLYEKEKDTRFLVFDLGGGTFDVSILELYHNILEVRAVAGDNYLGGEDFTEVMSKLFLQKTGLHYKDLSEKEQVRLYKKAEEAKRGISDQTAVTMELMLGEENKTAEITLKEYEEECEELLMKIREPVKKSLADAGLKLSDIDEVLLIGGATRLSVVRDFLIRLFRKFPDTRLNPDEAVALGAAIQAAMKERREEVKEVILTDVCSFTLGTEVVVEYEEGKFEDGRFCPIIERNTVIPASHTEQLYTVRDNQDKVRVRVLQGESRFARNNLFLGELNIDVPKGPRGSEAVDVTYTYDINSLLEVEVKVVSTGLTQKMIIKGQDNQMTDDEIQKRMEELSYLKIQPRDLEENRLVLLRAERMYEEALGDRRKELDRYITVFEAALKKGKKEEIEEAREALNEILEDEDE
;
A
#
# COMPACT_ATOMS: atom_id res chain seq x y z
N MET A 1 3.65 23.99 2.86
CA MET A 1 3.64 23.35 1.51
C MET A 1 2.84 22.04 1.56
N ILE A 2 2.25 21.63 0.43
CA ILE A 2 1.58 20.32 0.26
C ILE A 2 2.50 19.40 -0.52
N VAL A 3 2.71 18.19 -0.04
CA VAL A 3 3.52 17.16 -0.74
C VAL A 3 2.68 16.00 -1.23
N GLY A 4 3.17 15.27 -2.22
CA GLY A 4 2.62 14.00 -2.66
C GLY A 4 3.39 12.86 -2.03
N ILE A 5 2.71 11.87 -1.45
CA ILE A 5 3.34 10.71 -0.83
C ILE A 5 2.78 9.44 -1.44
N ASP A 6 3.67 8.59 -1.92
CA ASP A 6 3.37 7.20 -2.19
C ASP A 6 3.73 6.36 -0.95
N LEU A 7 2.71 5.91 -0.23
CA LEU A 7 2.87 5.03 0.93
C LEU A 7 2.80 3.58 0.46
N GLY A 8 3.90 3.02 0.00
CA GLY A 8 3.96 1.67 -0.57
C GLY A 8 4.07 0.55 0.49
N THR A 9 3.79 -0.69 0.08
CA THR A 9 3.95 -1.88 0.95
C THR A 9 5.42 -2.19 1.24
N THR A 10 6.28 -2.03 0.23
CA THR A 10 7.72 -2.35 0.31
C THR A 10 8.56 -1.09 0.41
N ASN A 11 8.28 -0.09 -0.41
CA ASN A 11 8.98 1.20 -0.40
C ASN A 11 7.96 2.33 -0.40
N SER A 12 8.34 3.45 0.20
CA SER A 12 7.56 4.68 0.19
C SER A 12 8.41 5.84 -0.35
N LEU A 13 7.74 6.81 -0.97
CA LEU A 13 8.39 7.97 -1.59
C LEU A 13 7.62 9.24 -1.24
N VAL A 14 8.33 10.35 -1.23
CA VAL A 14 7.74 11.68 -1.16
C VAL A 14 8.18 12.52 -2.35
N ALA A 15 7.27 13.30 -2.89
CA ALA A 15 7.51 14.18 -4.01
C ALA A 15 6.89 15.56 -3.76
N ALA A 16 7.46 16.58 -4.35
CA ALA A 16 6.91 17.94 -4.34
C ALA A 16 6.78 18.46 -5.78
N PHE A 17 5.89 19.42 -5.95
CA PHE A 17 5.78 20.15 -7.21
C PHE A 17 6.56 21.47 -7.07
N THR A 18 7.64 21.61 -7.85
CA THR A 18 8.51 22.79 -7.89
C THR A 18 8.22 23.65 -9.12
N GLU A 19 8.93 24.74 -9.30
CA GLU A 19 8.86 25.57 -10.53
C GLU A 19 9.30 24.79 -11.79
N GLU A 20 10.15 23.75 -11.62
CA GLU A 20 10.62 22.90 -12.72
C GLU A 20 9.69 21.69 -12.98
N GLY A 21 8.61 21.54 -12.18
CA GLY A 21 7.67 20.44 -12.23
C GLY A 21 7.74 19.49 -11.01
N PRO A 22 7.13 18.32 -11.12
CA PRO A 22 7.13 17.36 -10.01
C PRO A 22 8.51 16.69 -9.86
N VAL A 23 9.02 16.65 -8.64
CA VAL A 23 10.33 16.07 -8.30
C VAL A 23 10.21 15.08 -7.14
N ILE A 24 10.92 13.97 -7.22
CA ILE A 24 11.07 13.06 -6.08
C ILE A 24 12.08 13.67 -5.10
N ILE A 25 11.70 13.70 -3.84
CA ILE A 25 12.57 14.16 -2.76
C ILE A 25 13.40 12.98 -2.26
N PRO A 26 14.74 13.07 -2.30
CA PRO A 26 15.59 12.02 -1.77
C PRO A 26 15.45 11.95 -0.25
N ASN A 27 15.51 10.75 0.30
CA ASN A 27 15.57 10.54 1.74
C ASN A 27 16.91 11.01 2.31
N ARG A 28 17.07 10.98 3.63
CA ARG A 28 18.28 11.42 4.37
C ARG A 28 19.54 10.62 4.03
N LEU A 29 19.41 9.49 3.32
CA LEU A 29 20.53 8.70 2.78
C LEU A 29 20.80 9.00 1.30
N GLY A 30 20.12 10.00 0.70
CA GLY A 30 20.27 10.40 -0.69
C GLY A 30 19.55 9.50 -1.70
N LYS A 31 18.70 8.57 -1.25
CA LYS A 31 17.96 7.65 -2.10
C LYS A 31 16.52 8.10 -2.32
N HIS A 32 15.96 7.81 -3.49
CA HIS A 32 14.55 8.10 -3.78
C HIS A 32 13.57 7.16 -3.06
N LEU A 33 13.95 5.90 -2.91
CA LEU A 33 13.13 4.88 -2.25
C LEU A 33 13.47 4.79 -0.77
N THR A 34 12.46 4.84 0.08
CA THR A 34 12.59 4.56 1.51
C THR A 34 11.87 3.24 1.80
N PRO A 35 12.57 2.19 2.23
CA PRO A 35 11.93 0.94 2.61
C PRO A 35 10.83 1.15 3.66
N SER A 36 9.64 0.58 3.44
CA SER A 36 8.50 0.65 4.37
C SER A 36 8.70 -0.33 5.54
N VAL A 37 9.79 -0.14 6.26
CA VAL A 37 10.24 -0.98 7.38
C VAL A 37 10.43 -0.10 8.60
N VAL A 38 9.94 -0.56 9.74
CA VAL A 38 10.07 0.12 11.04
C VAL A 38 10.65 -0.86 12.05
N SER A 39 11.61 -0.39 12.85
CA SER A 39 12.13 -1.12 14.01
C SER A 39 12.04 -0.23 15.24
N VAL A 40 11.73 -0.84 16.38
CA VAL A 40 11.73 -0.17 17.69
C VAL A 40 12.59 -0.98 18.63
N ASP A 41 13.58 -0.35 19.27
CA ASP A 41 14.43 -1.02 20.25
C ASP A 41 13.82 -0.98 21.67
N GLU A 42 14.45 -1.67 22.60
CA GLU A 42 14.02 -1.74 24.03
C GLU A 42 13.99 -0.36 24.69
N ASN A 43 14.82 0.58 24.21
CA ASN A 43 14.89 1.94 24.73
C ASN A 43 13.82 2.87 24.12
N GLY A 44 13.03 2.38 23.15
CA GLY A 44 12.03 3.15 22.43
C GLY A 44 12.60 4.01 21.29
N ASN A 45 13.85 3.75 20.85
CA ASN A 45 14.35 4.38 19.64
C ASN A 45 13.66 3.76 18.42
N VAL A 46 13.20 4.62 17.51
CA VAL A 46 12.56 4.23 16.25
C VAL A 46 13.59 4.33 15.13
N TYR A 47 13.62 3.32 14.30
CA TYR A 47 14.40 3.23 13.07
C TYR A 47 13.44 3.02 11.92
N VAL A 48 13.68 3.71 10.81
CA VAL A 48 12.84 3.67 9.61
C VAL A 48 13.73 3.41 8.39
N GLY A 49 13.18 2.79 7.36
CA GLY A 49 13.88 2.61 6.09
C GLY A 49 15.00 1.57 6.14
N GLU A 50 16.12 1.87 5.49
CA GLU A 50 17.26 0.95 5.38
C GLU A 50 17.83 0.56 6.75
N THR A 51 17.91 1.51 7.66
CA THR A 51 18.42 1.22 9.02
C THR A 51 17.54 0.21 9.74
N ALA A 52 16.20 0.32 9.62
CA ALA A 52 15.28 -0.67 10.15
C ALA A 52 15.42 -2.03 9.43
N GLN A 53 15.65 -2.00 8.13
CA GLN A 53 15.82 -3.21 7.30
C GLN A 53 17.11 -3.96 7.70
N GLU A 54 18.22 -3.26 7.94
CA GLU A 54 19.46 -3.89 8.41
C GLU A 54 19.30 -4.46 9.83
N ARG A 55 18.57 -3.78 10.71
CA ARG A 55 18.26 -4.30 12.05
C ARG A 55 17.52 -5.64 12.01
N ARG A 56 16.77 -5.94 10.96
CA ARG A 56 16.06 -7.20 10.79
C ARG A 56 17.03 -8.41 10.80
N ASN A 57 18.24 -8.24 10.30
CA ASN A 57 19.24 -9.30 10.28
C ASN A 57 19.75 -9.63 11.70
N LEU A 58 19.84 -8.63 12.57
CA LEU A 58 20.38 -8.75 13.93
C LEU A 58 19.28 -8.94 14.99
N TYR A 59 18.16 -8.23 14.80
CA TYR A 59 17.06 -8.13 15.78
C TYR A 59 15.69 -8.35 15.11
N PRO A 60 15.40 -9.53 14.55
CA PRO A 60 14.20 -9.78 13.75
C PRO A 60 12.89 -9.47 14.50
N ASP A 61 12.82 -9.77 15.81
CA ASP A 61 11.66 -9.53 16.66
C ASP A 61 11.36 -8.04 16.94
N SER A 62 12.31 -7.16 16.61
CA SER A 62 12.15 -5.71 16.80
C SER A 62 11.72 -4.99 15.52
N VAL A 63 11.40 -5.71 14.43
CA VAL A 63 11.19 -5.15 13.10
C VAL A 63 9.83 -5.52 12.52
N ALA A 64 9.11 -4.54 11.98
CA ALA A 64 7.88 -4.74 11.22
C ALA A 64 8.08 -4.31 9.77
N GLN A 65 7.53 -5.11 8.85
CA GLN A 65 7.46 -4.83 7.42
C GLN A 65 6.13 -5.30 6.84
N ALA A 66 5.81 -4.88 5.60
CA ALA A 66 4.58 -5.26 4.89
C ALA A 66 3.27 -4.99 5.67
N PHE A 67 3.30 -4.12 6.67
CA PHE A 67 2.16 -3.82 7.53
C PHE A 67 1.05 -3.09 6.78
N LYS A 68 1.30 -2.46 5.63
CA LYS A 68 0.28 -1.88 4.74
C LYS A 68 -0.76 -2.93 4.31
N ARG A 69 -0.36 -4.19 4.12
CA ARG A 69 -1.29 -5.30 3.82
C ARG A 69 -2.35 -5.50 4.92
N SER A 70 -2.03 -5.13 6.15
CA SER A 70 -2.92 -5.27 7.32
C SER A 70 -3.61 -3.95 7.71
N MET A 71 -3.53 -2.90 6.87
CA MET A 71 -4.22 -1.63 7.13
C MET A 71 -5.72 -1.84 7.36
N GLY A 72 -6.27 -1.15 8.35
CA GLY A 72 -7.70 -1.23 8.70
C GLY A 72 -8.13 -2.55 9.35
N THR A 73 -7.18 -3.41 9.75
CA THR A 73 -7.43 -4.64 10.52
C THR A 73 -7.00 -4.50 11.98
N ASP A 74 -7.42 -5.43 12.83
CA ASP A 74 -7.05 -5.46 14.26
C ASP A 74 -5.68 -6.12 14.52
N ARG A 75 -4.92 -6.41 13.45
CA ARG A 75 -3.58 -6.98 13.60
C ARG A 75 -2.66 -6.02 14.34
N THR A 76 -1.89 -6.54 15.28
CA THR A 76 -0.86 -5.80 15.98
C THR A 76 0.51 -6.42 15.74
N TYR A 77 1.53 -5.58 15.78
CA TYR A 77 2.93 -5.94 15.67
C TYR A 77 3.61 -5.68 17.01
N ASP A 78 4.26 -6.70 17.57
CA ASP A 78 5.03 -6.56 18.82
C ASP A 78 6.48 -6.25 18.45
N LEU A 79 6.96 -5.07 18.83
CA LEU A 79 8.33 -4.63 18.61
C LEU A 79 8.96 -4.33 19.97
N SER A 80 9.86 -5.20 20.41
CA SER A 80 10.54 -5.07 21.72
C SER A 80 9.56 -4.90 22.89
N GLY A 81 8.46 -5.69 22.90
CA GLY A 81 7.43 -5.67 23.95
C GLY A 81 6.41 -4.52 23.85
N LYS A 82 6.47 -3.72 22.79
CA LYS A 82 5.47 -2.68 22.51
C LYS A 82 4.62 -3.07 21.32
N LYS A 83 3.29 -2.97 21.44
CA LYS A 83 2.34 -3.33 20.39
C LYS A 83 1.96 -2.10 19.56
N PHE A 84 2.05 -2.24 18.25
CA PHE A 84 1.71 -1.21 17.28
C PHE A 84 0.68 -1.73 16.30
N ARG A 85 -0.25 -0.86 15.89
CA ARG A 85 -1.18 -1.11 14.79
C ARG A 85 -0.53 -0.75 13.44
N PRO A 86 -1.02 -1.27 12.31
CA PRO A 86 -0.51 -0.93 10.99
C PRO A 86 -0.48 0.58 10.71
N GLU A 87 -1.52 1.32 11.11
CA GLU A 87 -1.59 2.77 10.94
C GLU A 87 -0.55 3.53 11.78
N GLU A 88 -0.18 3.02 12.96
CA GLU A 88 0.87 3.62 13.80
C GLU A 88 2.26 3.41 13.18
N LEU A 89 2.54 2.23 12.66
CA LEU A 89 3.78 1.95 11.92
C LEU A 89 3.86 2.78 10.64
N SER A 90 2.75 2.90 9.91
CA SER A 90 2.66 3.76 8.73
C SER A 90 2.90 5.24 9.07
N SER A 91 2.42 5.71 10.23
CA SER A 91 2.66 7.08 10.67
C SER A 91 4.14 7.38 10.92
N MET A 92 4.92 6.39 11.36
CA MET A 92 6.36 6.54 11.52
C MET A 92 7.07 6.72 10.17
N ILE A 93 6.66 5.95 9.15
CA ILE A 93 7.15 6.15 7.77
C ILE A 93 6.78 7.54 7.26
N LEU A 94 5.50 7.95 7.41
CA LEU A 94 5.03 9.24 6.93
C LEU A 94 5.74 10.41 7.62
N ARG A 95 6.01 10.30 8.93
CA ARG A 95 6.79 11.29 9.67
C ARG A 95 8.22 11.38 9.16
N TYR A 96 8.85 10.25 8.91
CA TYR A 96 10.20 10.18 8.35
C TYR A 96 10.29 10.87 6.98
N LEU A 97 9.34 10.59 6.07
CA LEU A 97 9.26 11.23 4.76
C LEU A 97 8.95 12.73 4.86
N LYS A 98 8.08 13.12 5.81
CA LYS A 98 7.78 14.53 6.11
C LYS A 98 9.05 15.28 6.50
N GLU A 99 9.82 14.75 7.46
CA GLU A 99 11.08 15.36 7.92
C GLU A 99 12.10 15.48 6.78
N ASP A 100 12.23 14.46 5.92
CA ASP A 100 13.10 14.52 4.73
C ASP A 100 12.64 15.61 3.75
N ALA A 101 11.33 15.74 3.54
CA ALA A 101 10.75 16.76 2.68
C ALA A 101 10.99 18.18 3.24
N GLU A 102 10.82 18.37 4.56
CA GLU A 102 11.08 19.66 5.23
C GLU A 102 12.54 20.09 5.11
N VAL A 103 13.47 19.14 5.26
CA VAL A 103 14.92 19.42 5.08
C VAL A 103 15.24 19.79 3.64
N TYR A 104 14.68 19.07 2.67
CA TYR A 104 14.93 19.30 1.24
C TYR A 104 14.35 20.63 0.75
N LEU A 105 13.11 20.93 1.16
CA LEU A 105 12.37 22.13 0.73
C LEU A 105 12.75 23.38 1.53
N GLY A 106 13.31 23.23 2.73
CA GLY A 106 13.63 24.33 3.62
C GLY A 106 12.41 25.00 4.25
N GLU A 107 11.24 24.34 4.22
CA GLU A 107 9.99 24.84 4.79
C GLU A 107 9.15 23.74 5.43
N GLU A 108 8.21 24.12 6.30
CA GLU A 108 7.32 23.18 6.99
C GLU A 108 6.34 22.50 6.02
N VAL A 109 6.20 21.19 6.15
CA VAL A 109 5.23 20.38 5.44
C VAL A 109 4.04 20.10 6.36
N THR A 110 2.90 20.74 6.10
CA THR A 110 1.71 20.64 6.95
C THR A 110 0.62 19.74 6.38
N GLU A 111 0.66 19.48 5.07
CA GLU A 111 -0.37 18.73 4.36
C GLU A 111 0.24 17.77 3.35
N ALA A 112 -0.45 16.63 3.12
CA ALA A 112 -0.07 15.68 2.09
C ALA A 112 -1.26 15.16 1.31
N VAL A 113 -1.04 14.89 0.01
CA VAL A 113 -1.86 14.00 -0.81
C VAL A 113 -1.21 12.62 -0.73
N ILE A 114 -1.91 11.65 -0.16
CA ILE A 114 -1.38 10.29 0.03
C ILE A 114 -2.03 9.34 -0.96
N SER A 115 -1.21 8.51 -1.62
CA SER A 115 -1.70 7.47 -2.52
C SER A 115 -2.27 6.29 -1.74
N VAL A 116 -3.29 5.67 -2.34
CA VAL A 116 -3.89 4.42 -1.85
C VAL A 116 -4.14 3.48 -3.02
N PRO A 117 -4.01 2.15 -2.83
CA PRO A 117 -4.43 1.19 -3.83
C PRO A 117 -5.88 1.43 -4.26
N ALA A 118 -6.17 1.28 -5.54
CA ALA A 118 -7.53 1.50 -6.05
C ALA A 118 -8.54 0.52 -5.44
N TYR A 119 -8.10 -0.69 -5.09
CA TYR A 119 -8.92 -1.75 -4.49
C TYR A 119 -8.89 -1.74 -2.94
N PHE A 120 -8.56 -0.59 -2.30
CA PHE A 120 -8.72 -0.42 -0.85
C PHE A 120 -10.18 -0.15 -0.50
N ASP A 121 -10.70 -0.92 0.48
CA ASP A 121 -12.00 -0.67 1.09
C ASP A 121 -11.98 0.58 1.99
N ASP A 122 -13.15 0.98 2.46
CA ASP A 122 -13.34 2.16 3.32
C ASP A 122 -12.50 2.10 4.61
N LYS A 123 -12.38 0.93 5.26
CA LYS A 123 -11.58 0.78 6.48
C LYS A 123 -10.09 1.04 6.24
N ARG A 124 -9.56 0.54 5.14
CA ARG A 124 -8.15 0.71 4.77
C ARG A 124 -7.84 2.16 4.39
N ARG A 125 -8.73 2.82 3.64
CA ARG A 125 -8.60 4.24 3.27
C ARG A 125 -8.59 5.12 4.53
N LYS A 126 -9.50 4.90 5.46
CA LYS A 126 -9.56 5.62 6.75
C LYS A 126 -8.34 5.38 7.62
N ALA A 127 -7.84 4.14 7.70
CA ALA A 127 -6.61 3.83 8.43
C ALA A 127 -5.39 4.56 7.81
N THR A 128 -5.35 4.69 6.48
CA THR A 128 -4.29 5.46 5.80
C THR A 128 -4.38 6.95 6.14
N LYS A 129 -5.60 7.53 6.13
CA LYS A 129 -5.81 8.91 6.55
C LYS A 129 -5.34 9.14 7.99
N ARG A 130 -5.72 8.23 8.91
CA ARG A 130 -5.30 8.28 10.31
C ARG A 130 -3.78 8.21 10.46
N ALA A 131 -3.10 7.37 9.68
CA ALA A 131 -1.65 7.30 9.69
C ALA A 131 -1.02 8.67 9.36
N GLY A 132 -1.57 9.40 8.39
CA GLY A 132 -1.16 10.75 8.06
C GLY A 132 -1.39 11.74 9.21
N GLU A 133 -2.55 11.71 9.84
CA GLU A 133 -2.89 12.53 10.99
C GLU A 133 -1.95 12.26 12.18
N LEU A 134 -1.66 10.99 12.49
CA LEU A 134 -0.68 10.60 13.52
C LEU A 134 0.76 11.05 13.18
N ALA A 135 1.08 11.22 11.91
CA ALA A 135 2.35 11.80 11.47
C ALA A 135 2.40 13.32 11.54
N GLY A 136 1.30 13.97 11.95
CA GLY A 136 1.19 15.43 12.00
C GLY A 136 0.96 16.06 10.62
N LEU A 137 0.37 15.31 9.68
CA LEU A 137 0.00 15.77 8.35
C LEU A 137 -1.52 15.94 8.24
N LYS A 138 -1.97 17.03 7.66
CA LYS A 138 -3.34 17.18 7.23
C LYS A 138 -3.54 16.35 5.96
N VAL A 139 -4.50 15.43 5.95
CA VAL A 139 -4.81 14.58 4.80
C VAL A 139 -6.25 14.87 4.38
N GLU A 140 -6.42 15.92 3.57
CA GLU A 140 -7.74 16.26 3.02
C GLU A 140 -8.08 15.44 1.78
N ARG A 141 -7.06 15.02 1.03
CA ARG A 141 -7.24 14.27 -0.20
C ARG A 141 -6.35 13.04 -0.25
N MET A 142 -6.94 11.94 -0.65
CA MET A 142 -6.23 10.74 -1.07
C MET A 142 -6.44 10.57 -2.57
N ILE A 143 -5.45 9.99 -3.25
CA ILE A 143 -5.54 9.69 -4.68
C ILE A 143 -5.33 8.20 -4.89
N SER A 144 -6.08 7.59 -5.81
CA SER A 144 -5.81 6.19 -6.16
C SER A 144 -4.49 6.06 -6.92
N GLU A 145 -3.70 5.03 -6.62
CA GLU A 145 -2.40 4.78 -7.25
C GLU A 145 -2.47 4.82 -8.79
N PRO A 146 -3.45 4.16 -9.47
CA PRO A 146 -3.57 4.23 -10.92
C PRO A 146 -3.90 5.63 -11.45
N THR A 147 -4.73 6.39 -10.73
CA THR A 147 -5.04 7.77 -11.12
C THR A 147 -3.81 8.67 -10.97
N ALA A 148 -3.05 8.52 -9.87
CA ALA A 148 -1.80 9.24 -9.68
C ALA A 148 -0.81 8.95 -10.81
N ALA A 149 -0.62 7.69 -11.14
CA ALA A 149 0.27 7.30 -12.23
C ALA A 149 -0.20 7.87 -13.58
N ALA A 150 -1.48 7.77 -13.90
CA ALA A 150 -2.04 8.34 -15.12
C ALA A 150 -1.75 9.86 -15.24
N VAL A 151 -1.88 10.58 -14.13
CA VAL A 151 -1.53 12.00 -14.05
C VAL A 151 -0.03 12.21 -14.29
N ALA A 152 0.84 11.42 -13.65
CA ALA A 152 2.29 11.52 -13.84
C ALA A 152 2.73 11.24 -15.28
N TYR A 153 2.10 10.29 -15.97
CA TYR A 153 2.36 9.99 -17.37
C TYR A 153 1.89 11.11 -18.33
N GLY A 154 1.27 12.19 -17.82
CA GLY A 154 0.75 13.29 -18.65
C GLY A 154 -0.38 12.85 -19.57
N LEU A 155 -1.15 11.83 -19.18
CA LEU A 155 -2.21 11.28 -20.04
C LEU A 155 -3.30 12.30 -20.33
N TYR A 156 -3.50 13.27 -19.45
CA TYR A 156 -4.44 14.37 -19.61
C TYR A 156 -4.05 15.37 -20.69
N GLU A 157 -2.82 15.31 -21.22
CA GLU A 157 -2.36 16.17 -22.31
C GLU A 157 -2.64 15.59 -23.70
N LYS A 158 -3.15 14.34 -23.78
CA LYS A 158 -3.46 13.70 -25.04
C LYS A 158 -4.71 14.32 -25.69
N GLU A 159 -4.63 14.60 -26.98
CA GLU A 159 -5.71 15.18 -27.75
C GLU A 159 -6.80 14.18 -28.19
N LYS A 160 -6.53 12.89 -28.07
CA LYS A 160 -7.45 11.83 -28.50
C LYS A 160 -8.01 11.07 -27.31
N ASP A 161 -9.28 10.72 -27.40
CA ASP A 161 -9.90 9.76 -26.50
C ASP A 161 -9.08 8.47 -26.51
N THR A 162 -8.61 8.05 -25.32
CA THR A 162 -7.66 6.94 -25.18
C THR A 162 -8.03 6.11 -23.96
N ARG A 163 -7.99 4.79 -24.10
CA ARG A 163 -8.24 3.83 -23.04
C ARG A 163 -6.94 3.24 -22.54
N PHE A 164 -6.72 3.37 -21.27
CA PHE A 164 -5.54 2.90 -20.58
C PHE A 164 -5.89 1.74 -19.67
N LEU A 165 -5.01 0.76 -19.63
CA LEU A 165 -4.99 -0.20 -18.54
C LEU A 165 -3.77 0.09 -17.68
N VAL A 166 -3.99 0.46 -16.44
CA VAL A 166 -2.93 0.62 -15.44
C VAL A 166 -2.79 -0.71 -14.72
N PHE A 167 -1.61 -1.29 -14.83
CA PHE A 167 -1.22 -2.53 -14.19
C PHE A 167 -0.24 -2.22 -13.08
N ASP A 168 -0.73 -2.28 -11.85
CA ASP A 168 0.05 -1.96 -10.65
C ASP A 168 0.37 -3.23 -9.88
N LEU A 169 1.64 -3.67 -9.96
CA LEU A 169 2.15 -4.79 -9.20
C LEU A 169 3.25 -4.29 -8.27
N GLY A 170 2.83 -3.96 -7.06
CA GLY A 170 3.72 -3.55 -5.99
C GLY A 170 4.40 -4.73 -5.29
N GLY A 171 5.02 -4.47 -4.14
CA GLY A 171 5.61 -5.54 -3.34
C GLY A 171 4.59 -6.47 -2.70
N GLY A 172 3.40 -5.96 -2.38
CA GLY A 172 2.41 -6.70 -1.60
C GLY A 172 0.97 -6.64 -2.08
N THR A 173 0.66 -5.80 -3.06
CA THR A 173 -0.68 -5.63 -3.64
C THR A 173 -0.61 -5.66 -5.15
N PHE A 174 -1.69 -6.08 -5.75
CA PHE A 174 -1.89 -6.07 -7.19
C PHE A 174 -3.22 -5.39 -7.53
N ASP A 175 -3.16 -4.34 -8.33
CA ASP A 175 -4.31 -3.61 -8.82
C ASP A 175 -4.30 -3.50 -10.34
N VAL A 176 -5.48 -3.59 -10.94
CA VAL A 176 -5.73 -3.31 -12.35
C VAL A 176 -6.85 -2.30 -12.45
N SER A 177 -6.58 -1.20 -13.14
CA SER A 177 -7.57 -0.16 -13.37
C SER A 177 -7.68 0.16 -14.85
N ILE A 178 -8.91 0.33 -15.32
CA ILE A 178 -9.19 0.80 -16.66
C ILE A 178 -9.59 2.27 -16.55
N LEU A 179 -8.83 3.11 -17.25
CA LEU A 179 -9.07 4.55 -17.33
C LEU A 179 -9.39 4.94 -18.76
N GLU A 180 -10.28 5.87 -18.92
CA GLU A 180 -10.64 6.46 -20.20
C GLU A 180 -10.43 7.98 -20.15
N LEU A 181 -9.60 8.49 -21.05
CA LEU A 181 -9.50 9.92 -21.27
C LEU A 181 -10.53 10.33 -22.32
N TYR A 182 -11.41 11.24 -21.96
CA TYR A 182 -12.44 11.78 -22.83
C TYR A 182 -12.64 13.27 -22.55
N HIS A 183 -12.46 14.12 -23.57
CA HIS A 183 -12.63 15.59 -23.46
C HIS A 183 -11.99 16.23 -22.20
N ASN A 184 -10.73 15.93 -21.90
CA ASN A 184 -10.00 16.37 -20.70
C ASN A 184 -10.56 15.87 -19.36
N ILE A 185 -11.42 14.87 -19.39
CA ILE A 185 -11.86 14.14 -18.20
C ILE A 185 -11.11 12.80 -18.19
N LEU A 186 -10.37 12.54 -17.15
CA LEU A 186 -9.77 11.24 -16.90
C LEU A 186 -10.70 10.45 -15.97
N GLU A 187 -11.41 9.50 -16.55
CA GLU A 187 -12.41 8.70 -15.83
C GLU A 187 -11.87 7.30 -15.53
N VAL A 188 -11.99 6.88 -14.28
CA VAL A 188 -11.81 5.47 -13.91
C VAL A 188 -13.09 4.72 -14.28
N ARG A 189 -12.98 3.70 -15.14
CA ARG A 189 -14.12 2.90 -15.62
C ARG A 189 -14.34 1.64 -14.80
N ALA A 190 -13.26 1.01 -14.39
CA ALA A 190 -13.32 -0.20 -13.58
C ALA A 190 -12.01 -0.42 -12.80
N VAL A 191 -12.15 -1.03 -11.64
CA VAL A 191 -11.05 -1.43 -10.76
C VAL A 191 -11.24 -2.87 -10.32
N ALA A 192 -10.15 -3.64 -10.34
CA ALA A 192 -10.09 -4.97 -9.73
C ALA A 192 -8.69 -5.20 -9.17
N GLY A 193 -8.55 -6.05 -8.17
CA GLY A 193 -7.24 -6.28 -7.56
C GLY A 193 -7.23 -7.43 -6.57
N ASP A 194 -6.03 -7.63 -6.00
CA ASP A 194 -5.77 -8.55 -4.90
C ASP A 194 -4.83 -7.87 -3.89
N ASN A 195 -5.31 -7.65 -2.68
CA ASN A 195 -4.56 -7.00 -1.61
C ASN A 195 -3.47 -7.89 -0.96
N TYR A 196 -3.33 -9.12 -1.43
CA TYR A 196 -2.41 -10.13 -0.89
C TYR A 196 -1.52 -10.76 -1.97
N LEU A 197 -1.44 -10.14 -3.16
CA LEU A 197 -0.60 -10.58 -4.28
C LEU A 197 0.40 -9.48 -4.63
N GLY A 198 1.68 -9.79 -4.70
CA GLY A 198 2.72 -8.81 -5.04
C GLY A 198 4.10 -9.43 -5.20
N GLY A 199 5.12 -8.58 -5.30
CA GLY A 199 6.52 -8.97 -5.47
C GLY A 199 7.07 -9.90 -4.39
N GLU A 200 6.52 -9.83 -3.16
CA GLU A 200 6.89 -10.72 -2.06
C GLU A 200 6.52 -12.18 -2.36
N ASP A 201 5.38 -12.44 -3.01
CA ASP A 201 4.97 -13.78 -3.39
C ASP A 201 5.95 -14.38 -4.42
N PHE A 202 6.47 -13.56 -5.33
CA PHE A 202 7.52 -13.96 -6.28
C PHE A 202 8.86 -14.23 -5.58
N THR A 203 9.17 -13.54 -4.48
CA THR A 203 10.34 -13.83 -3.63
C THR A 203 10.18 -15.16 -2.89
N GLU A 204 8.96 -15.47 -2.43
CA GLU A 204 8.66 -16.76 -1.80
C GLU A 204 8.85 -17.92 -2.77
N VAL A 205 8.47 -17.75 -4.05
CA VAL A 205 8.75 -18.75 -5.10
C VAL A 205 10.24 -19.02 -5.24
N MET A 206 11.06 -17.96 -5.27
CA MET A 206 12.52 -18.09 -5.32
C MET A 206 13.08 -18.82 -4.10
N SER A 207 12.59 -18.47 -2.90
CA SER A 207 12.96 -19.14 -1.64
C SER A 207 12.59 -20.62 -1.66
N LYS A 208 11.40 -20.96 -2.15
CA LYS A 208 10.91 -22.34 -2.27
C LYS A 208 11.79 -23.17 -3.21
N LEU A 209 12.15 -22.63 -4.38
CA LEU A 209 13.05 -23.30 -5.32
C LEU A 209 14.43 -23.59 -4.70
N PHE A 210 14.99 -22.62 -3.99
CA PHE A 210 16.26 -22.81 -3.28
C PHE A 210 16.17 -23.93 -2.24
N LEU A 211 15.14 -23.91 -1.40
CA LEU A 211 14.93 -24.96 -0.37
C LEU A 211 14.75 -26.34 -1.00
N GLN A 212 13.99 -26.44 -2.08
CA GLN A 212 13.81 -27.71 -2.80
C GLN A 212 15.14 -28.25 -3.35
N LYS A 213 15.94 -27.40 -3.99
CA LYS A 213 17.22 -27.81 -4.59
C LYS A 213 18.28 -28.18 -3.54
N THR A 214 18.26 -27.54 -2.39
CA THR A 214 19.22 -27.82 -1.31
C THR A 214 18.76 -28.90 -0.33
N GLY A 215 17.51 -29.36 -0.43
CA GLY A 215 16.92 -30.34 0.49
C GLY A 215 16.65 -29.79 1.88
N LEU A 216 16.62 -28.46 2.05
CA LEU A 216 16.34 -27.79 3.31
C LEU A 216 14.84 -27.63 3.54
N HIS A 217 14.43 -27.58 4.80
CA HIS A 217 13.06 -27.27 5.17
C HIS A 217 13.01 -25.93 5.91
N TYR A 218 12.11 -25.05 5.52
CA TYR A 218 11.97 -23.71 6.12
C TYR A 218 11.84 -23.73 7.65
N LYS A 219 11.16 -24.74 8.19
CA LYS A 219 10.94 -24.89 9.65
C LYS A 219 12.19 -25.26 10.43
N ASP A 220 13.21 -25.78 9.78
CA ASP A 220 14.48 -26.18 10.41
C ASP A 220 15.46 -25.01 10.49
N LEU A 221 15.15 -23.90 9.81
CA LEU A 221 15.95 -22.67 9.82
C LEU A 221 15.60 -21.81 11.04
N SER A 222 16.61 -21.27 11.70
CA SER A 222 16.44 -20.23 12.70
C SER A 222 15.83 -18.95 12.09
N GLU A 223 15.28 -18.08 12.91
CA GLU A 223 14.69 -16.81 12.42
C GLU A 223 15.70 -15.96 11.64
N LYS A 224 16.95 -15.87 12.11
CA LYS A 224 18.03 -15.18 11.39
C LYS A 224 18.31 -15.82 10.02
N GLU A 225 18.34 -17.13 9.94
CA GLU A 225 18.55 -17.84 8.66
C GLU A 225 17.37 -17.69 7.71
N GLN A 226 16.15 -17.64 8.23
CA GLN A 226 14.95 -17.32 7.42
C GLN A 226 15.02 -15.92 6.82
N VAL A 227 15.47 -14.93 7.62
CA VAL A 227 15.67 -13.56 7.15
C VAL A 227 16.74 -13.48 6.06
N ARG A 228 17.87 -14.18 6.25
CA ARG A 228 18.94 -14.28 5.25
C ARG A 228 18.46 -14.96 3.97
N LEU A 229 17.73 -16.08 4.09
CA LEU A 229 17.13 -16.76 2.94
C LEU A 229 16.24 -15.82 2.14
N TYR A 230 15.35 -15.08 2.82
CA TYR A 230 14.46 -14.13 2.16
C TYR A 230 15.25 -13.02 1.45
N LYS A 231 16.30 -12.46 2.08
CA LYS A 231 17.15 -11.45 1.47
C LYS A 231 17.84 -11.98 0.21
N LYS A 232 18.45 -13.18 0.28
CA LYS A 232 19.11 -13.81 -0.86
C LYS A 232 18.13 -14.18 -1.98
N ALA A 233 16.91 -14.58 -1.64
CA ALA A 233 15.87 -14.83 -2.60
C ALA A 233 15.39 -13.55 -3.31
N GLU A 234 15.29 -12.42 -2.59
CA GLU A 234 14.97 -11.13 -3.16
C GLU A 234 16.07 -10.64 -4.12
N GLU A 235 17.33 -10.76 -3.73
CA GLU A 235 18.50 -10.46 -4.59
C GLU A 235 18.48 -11.33 -5.86
N ALA A 236 18.30 -12.63 -5.72
CA ALA A 236 18.21 -13.56 -6.85
C ALA A 236 17.02 -13.29 -7.77
N LYS A 237 15.85 -12.98 -7.19
CA LYS A 237 14.65 -12.58 -7.94
C LYS A 237 14.90 -11.34 -8.80
N ARG A 238 15.60 -10.35 -8.28
CA ARG A 238 15.94 -9.15 -9.05
C ARG A 238 16.93 -9.48 -10.16
N GLY A 239 17.96 -10.26 -9.84
CA GLY A 239 19.03 -10.62 -10.80
C GLY A 239 18.56 -11.52 -11.94
N ILE A 240 17.59 -12.43 -11.71
CA ILE A 240 17.16 -13.40 -12.72
C ILE A 240 16.45 -12.75 -13.92
N SER A 241 15.94 -11.52 -13.77
CA SER A 241 15.27 -10.82 -14.87
C SER A 241 16.21 -10.46 -16.03
N ASP A 242 17.49 -10.33 -15.76
CA ASP A 242 18.53 -9.95 -16.73
C ASP A 242 19.47 -11.12 -17.06
N GLN A 243 19.25 -12.30 -16.47
CA GLN A 243 20.11 -13.47 -16.59
C GLN A 243 19.31 -14.74 -16.90
N THR A 244 19.96 -15.73 -17.47
CA THR A 244 19.34 -17.05 -17.75
C THR A 244 19.32 -17.97 -16.53
N ALA A 245 20.17 -17.70 -15.55
CA ALA A 245 20.25 -18.40 -14.27
C ALA A 245 20.91 -17.50 -13.22
N VAL A 246 20.58 -17.73 -11.96
CA VAL A 246 21.19 -17.09 -10.80
C VAL A 246 21.66 -18.14 -9.81
N THR A 247 22.75 -17.86 -9.12
CA THR A 247 23.25 -18.72 -8.03
C THR A 247 22.85 -18.08 -6.70
N MET A 248 22.13 -18.85 -5.88
CA MET A 248 21.83 -18.47 -4.50
C MET A 248 22.75 -19.22 -3.55
N GLU A 249 23.22 -18.50 -2.53
CA GLU A 249 24.05 -19.06 -1.46
C GLU A 249 23.47 -18.68 -0.10
N LEU A 250 23.48 -19.65 0.83
CA LEU A 250 22.99 -19.46 2.19
C LEU A 250 23.95 -20.14 3.17
N MET A 251 24.57 -19.33 4.02
CA MET A 251 25.39 -19.83 5.13
C MET A 251 24.53 -20.34 6.28
N LEU A 252 24.71 -21.60 6.67
CA LEU A 252 24.05 -22.26 7.80
C LEU A 252 25.15 -22.72 8.78
N GLY A 253 25.46 -21.89 9.77
CA GLY A 253 26.64 -22.11 10.60
C GLY A 253 27.93 -22.07 9.77
N GLU A 254 28.67 -23.20 9.73
CA GLU A 254 29.91 -23.34 8.94
C GLU A 254 29.67 -23.93 7.52
N GLU A 255 28.44 -24.30 7.19
CA GLU A 255 28.10 -24.95 5.91
C GLU A 255 27.46 -23.93 4.94
N ASN A 256 28.03 -23.79 3.75
CA ASN A 256 27.44 -22.99 2.68
C ASN A 256 26.57 -23.88 1.78
N LYS A 257 25.28 -23.59 1.69
CA LYS A 257 24.34 -24.23 0.78
C LYS A 257 24.21 -23.38 -0.47
N THR A 258 24.47 -23.99 -1.62
CA THR A 258 24.45 -23.31 -2.92
C THR A 258 23.46 -24.00 -3.85
N ALA A 259 22.69 -23.22 -4.59
CA ALA A 259 21.82 -23.73 -5.65
C ALA A 259 21.78 -22.76 -6.83
N GLU A 260 21.94 -23.30 -8.03
CA GLU A 260 21.68 -22.58 -9.27
C GLU A 260 20.19 -22.71 -9.64
N ILE A 261 19.52 -21.59 -9.90
CA ILE A 261 18.12 -21.52 -10.31
C ILE A 261 18.06 -20.88 -11.69
N THR A 262 17.51 -21.59 -12.66
CA THR A 262 17.35 -21.10 -14.03
C THR A 262 16.09 -20.24 -14.16
N LEU A 263 16.10 -19.29 -15.10
CA LEU A 263 14.92 -18.49 -15.43
C LEU A 263 13.71 -19.38 -15.78
N LYS A 264 13.94 -20.46 -16.51
CA LYS A 264 12.88 -21.40 -16.91
C LYS A 264 12.21 -22.08 -15.70
N GLU A 265 12.99 -22.56 -14.73
CA GLU A 265 12.45 -23.14 -13.49
C GLU A 265 11.65 -22.12 -12.71
N TYR A 266 12.15 -20.88 -12.65
CA TYR A 266 11.46 -19.80 -11.98
C TYR A 266 10.14 -19.42 -12.67
N GLU A 267 10.14 -19.34 -14.01
CA GLU A 267 8.92 -19.10 -14.80
C GLU A 267 7.86 -20.20 -14.57
N GLU A 268 8.26 -21.47 -14.59
CA GLU A 268 7.39 -22.61 -14.36
C GLU A 268 6.74 -22.55 -12.96
N GLU A 269 7.51 -22.24 -11.91
CA GLU A 269 6.98 -22.13 -10.54
C GLU A 269 6.16 -20.84 -10.32
N CYS A 270 6.35 -19.79 -11.13
CA CYS A 270 5.55 -18.58 -11.10
C CYS A 270 4.18 -18.70 -11.81
N GLU A 271 3.92 -19.78 -12.57
CA GLU A 271 2.72 -19.91 -13.39
C GLU A 271 1.43 -19.73 -12.55
N GLU A 272 1.37 -20.30 -11.35
CA GLU A 272 0.20 -20.15 -10.47
C GLU A 272 -0.06 -18.67 -10.09
N LEU A 273 1.01 -17.90 -9.80
CA LEU A 273 0.90 -16.47 -9.49
C LEU A 273 0.43 -15.67 -10.71
N LEU A 274 0.97 -15.98 -11.89
CA LEU A 274 0.57 -15.33 -13.15
C LEU A 274 -0.91 -15.62 -13.49
N MET A 275 -1.41 -16.80 -13.16
CA MET A 275 -2.84 -17.11 -13.33
C MET A 275 -3.71 -16.34 -12.34
N LYS A 276 -3.25 -16.12 -11.09
CA LYS A 276 -3.95 -15.24 -10.14
C LYS A 276 -4.02 -13.80 -10.65
N ILE A 277 -2.95 -13.28 -11.27
CA ILE A 277 -2.92 -11.95 -11.91
C ILE A 277 -3.96 -11.84 -13.03
N ARG A 278 -4.20 -12.89 -13.79
CA ARG A 278 -5.12 -12.89 -14.93
C ARG A 278 -6.57 -12.62 -14.54
N GLU A 279 -7.01 -13.08 -13.37
CA GLU A 279 -8.43 -12.97 -12.97
C GLU A 279 -8.87 -11.52 -12.71
N PRO A 280 -8.12 -10.66 -11.97
CA PRO A 280 -8.45 -9.24 -11.87
C PRO A 280 -8.44 -8.51 -13.23
N VAL A 281 -7.52 -8.86 -14.14
CA VAL A 281 -7.50 -8.28 -15.50
C VAL A 281 -8.80 -8.60 -16.26
N LYS A 282 -9.25 -9.85 -16.22
CA LYS A 282 -10.52 -10.24 -16.85
C LYS A 282 -11.72 -9.54 -16.22
N LYS A 283 -11.72 -9.44 -14.88
CA LYS A 283 -12.80 -8.82 -14.13
C LYS A 283 -12.90 -7.34 -14.47
N SER A 284 -11.79 -6.59 -14.47
CA SER A 284 -11.80 -5.16 -14.80
C SER A 284 -12.28 -4.89 -16.22
N LEU A 285 -11.87 -5.71 -17.19
CA LEU A 285 -12.36 -5.61 -18.58
C LEU A 285 -13.86 -5.91 -18.69
N ALA A 286 -14.33 -6.96 -18.03
CA ALA A 286 -15.75 -7.30 -18.03
C ALA A 286 -16.61 -6.21 -17.37
N ASP A 287 -16.16 -5.67 -16.24
CA ASP A 287 -16.84 -4.59 -15.51
C ASP A 287 -16.88 -3.29 -16.35
N ALA A 288 -15.83 -3.01 -17.12
CA ALA A 288 -15.80 -1.87 -18.05
C ALA A 288 -16.57 -2.12 -19.37
N GLY A 289 -17.04 -3.34 -19.62
CA GLY A 289 -17.67 -3.72 -20.90
C GLY A 289 -16.70 -3.74 -22.08
N LEU A 290 -15.40 -3.93 -21.83
CA LEU A 290 -14.32 -3.84 -22.83
C LEU A 290 -13.67 -5.21 -23.08
N LYS A 291 -13.02 -5.31 -24.24
CA LYS A 291 -12.14 -6.44 -24.61
C LYS A 291 -10.68 -5.98 -24.53
N LEU A 292 -9.76 -6.92 -24.46
CA LEU A 292 -8.32 -6.66 -24.54
C LEU A 292 -7.91 -5.80 -25.74
N SER A 293 -8.59 -5.99 -26.88
CA SER A 293 -8.35 -5.22 -28.11
C SER A 293 -8.71 -3.74 -28.01
N ASP A 294 -9.59 -3.40 -27.08
CA ASP A 294 -10.13 -2.05 -26.93
C ASP A 294 -9.24 -1.17 -26.04
N ILE A 295 -8.23 -1.75 -25.42
CA ILE A 295 -7.21 -1.04 -24.64
C ILE A 295 -6.15 -0.49 -25.59
N ASP A 296 -5.94 0.81 -25.56
CA ASP A 296 -4.95 1.49 -26.41
C ASP A 296 -3.55 1.37 -25.84
N GLU A 297 -3.37 1.59 -24.55
CA GLU A 297 -2.08 1.59 -23.87
C GLU A 297 -2.13 0.83 -22.53
N VAL A 298 -1.01 0.20 -22.18
CA VAL A 298 -0.80 -0.50 -20.89
C VAL A 298 0.31 0.20 -20.15
N LEU A 299 0.01 0.72 -18.97
CA LEU A 299 0.96 1.40 -18.09
C LEU A 299 1.37 0.44 -16.98
N LEU A 300 2.67 0.39 -16.71
CA LEU A 300 3.22 -0.42 -15.63
C LEU A 300 3.58 0.44 -14.43
N ILE A 301 3.12 0.03 -13.26
CA ILE A 301 3.42 0.64 -11.97
C ILE A 301 3.85 -0.45 -11.00
N GLY A 302 4.64 -0.04 -9.99
CA GLY A 302 5.14 -0.93 -8.96
C GLY A 302 6.37 -1.72 -9.39
N GLY A 303 7.34 -1.86 -8.49
CA GLY A 303 8.66 -2.45 -8.78
C GLY A 303 8.62 -3.88 -9.27
N ALA A 304 7.60 -4.68 -8.90
CA ALA A 304 7.49 -6.06 -9.35
C ALA A 304 7.12 -6.20 -10.85
N THR A 305 6.65 -5.13 -11.51
CA THR A 305 6.45 -5.11 -12.97
C THR A 305 7.75 -5.14 -13.76
N ARG A 306 8.90 -4.94 -13.10
CA ARG A 306 10.24 -5.08 -13.70
C ARG A 306 10.62 -6.53 -13.95
N LEU A 307 9.99 -7.48 -13.26
CA LEU A 307 10.26 -8.91 -13.43
C LEU A 307 9.97 -9.34 -14.87
N SER A 308 10.96 -9.99 -15.51
CA SER A 308 10.83 -10.50 -16.88
C SER A 308 9.62 -11.43 -17.04
N VAL A 309 9.40 -12.32 -16.09
CA VAL A 309 8.27 -13.27 -16.10
C VAL A 309 6.91 -12.54 -16.13
N VAL A 310 6.79 -11.41 -15.43
CA VAL A 310 5.58 -10.57 -15.43
C VAL A 310 5.45 -9.82 -16.76
N ARG A 311 6.52 -9.19 -17.24
CA ARG A 311 6.52 -8.43 -18.50
C ARG A 311 6.19 -9.32 -19.70
N ASP A 312 6.80 -10.50 -19.77
CA ASP A 312 6.56 -11.46 -20.85
C ASP A 312 5.12 -12.02 -20.81
N PHE A 313 4.59 -12.25 -19.60
CA PHE A 313 3.18 -12.60 -19.43
C PHE A 313 2.26 -11.49 -19.98
N LEU A 314 2.52 -10.23 -19.66
CA LEU A 314 1.71 -9.09 -20.12
C LEU A 314 1.82 -8.90 -21.64
N ILE A 315 3.01 -8.99 -22.22
CA ILE A 315 3.21 -8.91 -23.68
C ILE A 315 2.42 -10.02 -24.39
N ARG A 316 2.46 -11.25 -23.86
CA ARG A 316 1.67 -12.38 -24.41
C ARG A 316 0.16 -12.16 -24.26
N LEU A 317 -0.28 -11.58 -23.12
CA LEU A 317 -1.69 -11.34 -22.84
C LEU A 317 -2.27 -10.23 -23.71
N PHE A 318 -1.61 -9.07 -23.75
CA PHE A 318 -2.10 -7.87 -24.46
C PHE A 318 -1.66 -7.81 -25.90
N ARG A 319 -0.63 -8.55 -26.32
CA ARG A 319 0.03 -8.45 -27.63
C ARG A 319 0.50 -7.03 -27.95
N LYS A 320 0.85 -6.28 -26.93
CA LYS A 320 1.35 -4.89 -26.97
C LYS A 320 2.51 -4.77 -25.98
N PHE A 321 3.44 -3.87 -26.30
CA PHE A 321 4.50 -3.51 -25.35
C PHE A 321 3.94 -2.49 -24.35
N PRO A 322 4.09 -2.71 -23.05
CA PRO A 322 3.71 -1.73 -22.04
C PRO A 322 4.53 -0.44 -22.16
N ASP A 323 3.95 0.69 -21.77
CA ASP A 323 4.66 1.96 -21.68
C ASP A 323 5.59 1.98 -20.47
N THR A 324 6.85 2.31 -20.70
CA THR A 324 7.92 2.34 -19.68
C THR A 324 8.64 3.68 -19.64
N ARG A 325 8.02 4.78 -20.09
CA ARG A 325 8.64 6.12 -20.12
C ARG A 325 8.97 6.65 -18.74
N LEU A 326 8.15 6.33 -17.73
CA LEU A 326 8.42 6.68 -16.35
C LEU A 326 9.01 5.50 -15.58
N ASN A 327 9.75 5.83 -14.54
CA ASN A 327 10.14 4.85 -13.54
C ASN A 327 8.88 4.33 -12.81
N PRO A 328 8.55 3.03 -12.89
CA PRO A 328 7.34 2.49 -12.29
C PRO A 328 7.29 2.61 -10.75
N ASP A 329 8.44 2.82 -10.10
CA ASP A 329 8.52 3.04 -8.66
C ASP A 329 8.20 4.48 -8.26
N GLU A 330 8.33 5.47 -9.18
CA GLU A 330 8.22 6.90 -8.89
C GLU A 330 6.92 7.53 -9.39
N ALA A 331 6.28 6.90 -10.37
CA ALA A 331 5.12 7.44 -11.07
C ALA A 331 3.98 7.86 -10.11
N VAL A 332 3.70 7.06 -9.10
CA VAL A 332 2.63 7.33 -8.13
C VAL A 332 2.93 8.56 -7.27
N ALA A 333 4.15 8.67 -6.74
CA ALA A 333 4.55 9.83 -5.92
C ALA A 333 4.55 11.13 -6.73
N LEU A 334 5.07 11.09 -7.98
CA LEU A 334 5.04 12.24 -8.89
C LEU A 334 3.60 12.68 -9.18
N GLY A 335 2.69 11.74 -9.46
CA GLY A 335 1.28 12.04 -9.68
C GLY A 335 0.57 12.60 -8.46
N ALA A 336 0.90 12.11 -7.27
CA ALA A 336 0.39 12.66 -6.02
C ALA A 336 0.89 14.11 -5.80
N ALA A 337 2.13 14.43 -6.17
CA ALA A 337 2.67 15.79 -6.12
C ALA A 337 1.99 16.73 -7.14
N ILE A 338 1.71 16.26 -8.36
CA ILE A 338 0.94 17.02 -9.35
C ILE A 338 -0.48 17.29 -8.80
N GLN A 339 -1.10 16.30 -8.17
CA GLN A 339 -2.43 16.48 -7.55
C GLN A 339 -2.38 17.49 -6.37
N ALA A 340 -1.28 17.52 -5.62
CA ALA A 340 -1.07 18.54 -4.58
C ALA A 340 -1.00 19.95 -5.20
N ALA A 341 -0.27 20.11 -6.32
CA ALA A 341 -0.18 21.38 -7.07
C ALA A 341 -1.53 21.81 -7.65
N MET A 342 -2.33 20.87 -8.18
CA MET A 342 -3.72 21.15 -8.63
C MET A 342 -4.58 21.68 -7.47
N LYS A 343 -4.43 21.11 -6.27
CA LYS A 343 -5.15 21.57 -5.07
C LYS A 343 -4.73 22.99 -4.69
N GLU A 344 -3.45 23.32 -4.81
CA GLU A 344 -2.92 24.66 -4.59
C GLU A 344 -3.27 25.65 -5.72
N ARG A 345 -3.89 25.16 -6.81
CA ARG A 345 -4.24 25.95 -8.02
C ARG A 345 -3.03 26.65 -8.64
N ARG A 346 -1.91 25.93 -8.74
CA ARG A 346 -0.71 26.44 -9.40
C ARG A 346 -0.96 26.62 -10.89
N GLU A 347 -0.51 27.76 -11.44
CA GLU A 347 -0.74 28.12 -12.85
C GLU A 347 -0.05 27.17 -13.86
N GLU A 348 1.02 26.49 -13.43
CA GLU A 348 1.81 25.58 -14.24
C GLU A 348 1.09 24.23 -14.49
N VAL A 349 0.00 23.96 -13.78
CA VAL A 349 -0.72 22.69 -13.88
C VAL A 349 -2.10 22.92 -14.50
N LYS A 350 -2.35 22.27 -15.65
CA LYS A 350 -3.69 22.28 -16.26
C LYS A 350 -4.68 21.59 -15.33
N GLU A 351 -5.81 22.22 -15.11
CA GLU A 351 -6.92 21.61 -14.39
C GLU A 351 -7.46 20.41 -15.19
N VAL A 352 -7.43 19.23 -14.58
CA VAL A 352 -8.01 18.00 -15.10
C VAL A 352 -9.12 17.55 -14.17
N ILE A 353 -10.25 17.19 -14.74
CA ILE A 353 -11.33 16.57 -13.97
C ILE A 353 -10.95 15.10 -13.81
N LEU A 354 -10.59 14.74 -12.58
CA LEU A 354 -10.33 13.35 -12.19
C LEU A 354 -11.59 12.79 -11.57
N THR A 355 -12.09 11.69 -12.13
CA THR A 355 -13.16 10.92 -11.48
C THR A 355 -12.58 9.61 -10.95
N ASP A 356 -13.14 9.14 -9.83
CA ASP A 356 -12.83 7.84 -9.25
C ASP A 356 -14.12 7.03 -9.17
N VAL A 357 -14.04 5.77 -8.79
CA VAL A 357 -15.20 4.88 -8.69
C VAL A 357 -15.31 4.25 -7.32
N CYS A 358 -16.52 3.84 -6.96
CA CYS A 358 -16.77 3.03 -5.79
C CYS A 358 -16.16 1.63 -6.01
N SER A 359 -15.09 1.30 -5.29
CA SER A 359 -14.32 0.04 -5.51
C SER A 359 -15.12 -1.22 -5.15
N PHE A 360 -16.10 -1.10 -4.25
CA PHE A 360 -16.95 -2.21 -3.79
C PHE A 360 -18.40 -1.76 -3.71
N THR A 361 -19.31 -2.69 -4.00
CA THR A 361 -20.74 -2.45 -3.87
C THR A 361 -21.11 -2.09 -2.43
N LEU A 362 -21.87 -1.00 -2.27
CA LEU A 362 -22.46 -0.56 -1.01
C LEU A 362 -23.95 -0.90 -1.01
N GLY A 363 -24.44 -1.42 0.09
CA GLY A 363 -25.84 -1.83 0.16
C GLY A 363 -26.28 -2.19 1.58
N THR A 364 -27.46 -2.79 1.68
CA THR A 364 -28.07 -3.13 2.96
C THR A 364 -28.56 -4.56 3.01
N GLU A 365 -28.88 -5.02 4.21
CA GLU A 365 -29.51 -6.33 4.44
C GLU A 365 -31.01 -6.24 4.24
N VAL A 366 -31.57 -7.17 3.48
CA VAL A 366 -33.01 -7.25 3.22
C VAL A 366 -33.55 -8.68 3.39
N VAL A 367 -34.85 -8.77 3.51
CA VAL A 367 -35.63 -10.01 3.44
C VAL A 367 -36.20 -10.13 2.04
N VAL A 368 -35.97 -11.25 1.37
CA VAL A 368 -36.42 -11.50 0.01
C VAL A 368 -37.47 -12.61 0.03
N GLU A 369 -38.56 -12.43 -0.67
CA GLU A 369 -39.52 -13.49 -0.94
C GLU A 369 -39.05 -14.30 -2.15
N TYR A 370 -38.81 -15.61 -1.97
CA TYR A 370 -38.28 -16.48 -3.04
C TYR A 370 -39.34 -17.46 -3.59
N GLU A 371 -40.39 -17.73 -2.80
CA GLU A 371 -41.64 -18.41 -3.19
C GLU A 371 -42.81 -17.74 -2.48
N GLU A 372 -44.02 -17.85 -3.01
CA GLU A 372 -45.20 -17.24 -2.41
C GLU A 372 -45.36 -17.61 -0.91
N GLY A 373 -45.22 -16.60 -0.05
CA GLY A 373 -45.27 -16.75 1.42
C GLY A 373 -43.98 -17.29 2.06
N LYS A 374 -42.88 -17.55 1.30
CA LYS A 374 -41.60 -17.99 1.84
C LYS A 374 -40.54 -16.88 1.75
N PHE A 375 -39.95 -16.59 2.87
CA PHE A 375 -38.99 -15.49 3.03
C PHE A 375 -37.61 -16.00 3.41
N GLU A 376 -36.58 -15.38 2.86
CA GLU A 376 -35.16 -15.60 3.19
C GLU A 376 -34.59 -14.30 3.75
N ASP A 377 -34.15 -14.34 5.00
CA ASP A 377 -33.45 -13.24 5.67
C ASP A 377 -31.97 -13.20 5.25
N GLY A 378 -31.30 -12.04 5.44
CA GLY A 378 -29.87 -11.92 5.30
C GLY A 378 -29.38 -11.83 3.85
N ARG A 379 -30.26 -11.40 2.94
CA ARG A 379 -29.88 -11.10 1.54
C ARG A 379 -29.28 -9.71 1.46
N PHE A 380 -28.32 -9.54 0.57
CA PHE A 380 -27.69 -8.25 0.29
C PHE A 380 -28.42 -7.55 -0.85
N CYS A 381 -28.85 -6.31 -0.60
CA CYS A 381 -29.46 -5.42 -1.58
C CYS A 381 -28.43 -4.33 -1.94
N PRO A 382 -27.90 -4.30 -3.17
CA PRO A 382 -27.03 -3.24 -3.65
C PRO A 382 -27.79 -1.90 -3.71
N ILE A 383 -27.12 -0.80 -3.33
CA ILE A 383 -27.63 0.57 -3.46
C ILE A 383 -26.70 1.39 -4.35
N ILE A 384 -25.37 1.34 -4.11
CA ILE A 384 -24.37 1.87 -5.02
C ILE A 384 -23.51 0.68 -5.46
N GLU A 385 -23.56 0.34 -6.72
CA GLU A 385 -22.78 -0.78 -7.26
C GLU A 385 -21.29 -0.41 -7.39
N ARG A 386 -20.41 -1.40 -7.32
CA ARG A 386 -18.98 -1.19 -7.62
C ARG A 386 -18.81 -0.60 -9.01
N ASN A 387 -17.75 0.16 -9.19
CA ASN A 387 -17.44 0.90 -10.41
C ASN A 387 -18.46 2.01 -10.76
N THR A 388 -19.38 2.35 -9.87
CA THR A 388 -20.17 3.59 -9.99
C THR A 388 -19.24 4.79 -9.80
N VAL A 389 -19.28 5.73 -10.76
CA VAL A 389 -18.47 6.98 -10.70
C VAL A 389 -18.87 7.79 -9.47
N ILE A 390 -17.91 8.27 -8.73
CA ILE A 390 -18.12 9.09 -7.52
C ILE A 390 -17.78 10.57 -7.77
N PRO A 391 -18.51 11.53 -7.16
CA PRO A 391 -19.55 11.34 -6.13
C PRO A 391 -20.84 10.75 -6.69
N ALA A 392 -21.49 9.88 -5.94
CA ALA A 392 -22.74 9.23 -6.32
C ALA A 392 -23.77 9.27 -5.18
N SER A 393 -25.04 9.39 -5.54
CA SER A 393 -26.15 9.30 -4.59
C SER A 393 -27.28 8.45 -5.20
N HIS A 394 -27.62 7.35 -4.51
CA HIS A 394 -28.65 6.42 -4.93
C HIS A 394 -29.62 6.12 -3.79
N THR A 395 -30.88 5.96 -4.12
CA THR A 395 -31.96 5.67 -3.16
C THR A 395 -32.64 4.36 -3.53
N GLU A 396 -32.80 3.49 -2.55
CA GLU A 396 -33.58 2.26 -2.65
C GLU A 396 -34.75 2.32 -1.68
N GLN A 397 -35.95 1.95 -2.14
CA GLN A 397 -37.14 1.94 -1.31
C GLN A 397 -37.40 0.55 -0.74
N LEU A 398 -37.40 0.45 0.59
CA LEU A 398 -37.62 -0.79 1.33
C LEU A 398 -38.95 -0.73 2.06
N TYR A 399 -39.51 -1.91 2.39
CA TYR A 399 -40.82 -2.04 3.03
C TYR A 399 -40.73 -2.84 4.33
N THR A 400 -41.68 -2.60 5.23
CA THR A 400 -41.83 -3.40 6.45
C THR A 400 -42.10 -4.87 6.10
N VAL A 401 -41.41 -5.79 6.80
CA VAL A 401 -41.43 -7.24 6.51
C VAL A 401 -42.27 -8.06 7.47
N ARG A 402 -42.85 -7.43 8.53
CA ARG A 402 -43.70 -8.07 9.55
C ARG A 402 -44.91 -7.20 9.88
N ASP A 403 -45.99 -7.85 10.28
CA ASP A 403 -47.15 -7.15 10.83
C ASP A 403 -46.79 -6.43 12.13
N ASN A 404 -47.31 -5.20 12.28
CA ASN A 404 -47.07 -4.34 13.44
C ASN A 404 -45.57 -4.06 13.74
N GLN A 405 -44.72 -4.13 12.73
CA GLN A 405 -43.32 -3.73 12.84
C GLN A 405 -43.28 -2.23 13.20
N ASP A 406 -42.56 -1.88 14.26
CA ASP A 406 -42.44 -0.50 14.76
C ASP A 406 -41.06 0.12 14.54
N LYS A 407 -40.09 -0.68 14.04
CA LYS A 407 -38.74 -0.22 13.71
C LYS A 407 -38.22 -0.88 12.44
N VAL A 408 -37.52 -0.12 11.62
CA VAL A 408 -36.72 -0.62 10.52
C VAL A 408 -35.24 -0.46 10.88
N ARG A 409 -34.51 -1.56 10.76
CA ARG A 409 -33.06 -1.62 10.97
C ARG A 409 -32.36 -1.67 9.62
N VAL A 410 -31.59 -0.65 9.32
CA VAL A 410 -30.79 -0.56 8.09
C VAL A 410 -29.33 -0.83 8.43
N ARG A 411 -28.82 -1.97 8.01
CA ARG A 411 -27.42 -2.34 8.16
C ARG A 411 -26.64 -1.91 6.92
N VAL A 412 -25.64 -1.09 7.10
CA VAL A 412 -24.78 -0.59 6.02
C VAL A 412 -23.64 -1.58 5.79
N LEU A 413 -23.54 -2.09 4.58
CA LEU A 413 -22.63 -3.17 4.21
C LEU A 413 -21.85 -2.81 2.95
N GLN A 414 -20.63 -3.35 2.84
CA GLN A 414 -19.77 -3.22 1.65
C GLN A 414 -19.26 -4.60 1.21
N GLY A 415 -19.41 -4.92 -0.07
CA GLY A 415 -18.89 -6.17 -0.67
C GLY A 415 -19.77 -6.73 -1.77
N GLU A 416 -19.34 -7.87 -2.31
CA GLU A 416 -19.94 -8.49 -3.51
C GLU A 416 -20.72 -9.78 -3.20
N SER A 417 -20.80 -10.20 -1.93
CA SER A 417 -21.51 -11.42 -1.58
C SER A 417 -23.02 -11.18 -1.58
N ARG A 418 -23.78 -12.09 -2.18
CA ARG A 418 -25.25 -12.10 -2.14
C ARG A 418 -25.83 -12.25 -0.73
N PHE A 419 -25.01 -12.69 0.24
CA PHE A 419 -25.40 -12.82 1.65
C PHE A 419 -24.80 -11.68 2.47
N ALA A 420 -25.65 -10.95 3.19
CA ALA A 420 -25.26 -9.80 4.01
C ALA A 420 -24.13 -10.12 5.02
N ARG A 421 -24.17 -11.30 5.64
CA ARG A 421 -23.18 -11.75 6.65
C ARG A 421 -21.75 -11.90 6.12
N ASN A 422 -21.57 -12.04 4.81
CA ASN A 422 -20.27 -12.23 4.17
C ASN A 422 -19.69 -10.91 3.66
N ASN A 423 -20.42 -9.81 3.78
CA ASN A 423 -20.00 -8.48 3.40
C ASN A 423 -19.47 -7.72 4.62
N LEU A 424 -18.59 -6.74 4.37
CA LEU A 424 -18.02 -5.90 5.40
C LEU A 424 -19.10 -5.03 6.04
N PHE A 425 -19.27 -5.11 7.35
CA PHE A 425 -20.19 -4.27 8.09
C PHE A 425 -19.58 -2.88 8.33
N LEU A 426 -20.28 -1.83 7.95
CA LEU A 426 -19.86 -0.44 8.08
C LEU A 426 -20.63 0.33 9.16
N GLY A 427 -21.88 -0.04 9.43
CA GLY A 427 -22.70 0.66 10.42
C GLY A 427 -24.16 0.22 10.41
N GLU A 428 -24.95 0.78 11.33
CA GLU A 428 -26.36 0.46 11.48
C GLU A 428 -27.18 1.70 11.88
N LEU A 429 -28.32 1.87 11.22
CA LEU A 429 -29.35 2.87 11.56
C LEU A 429 -30.63 2.16 11.97
N ASN A 430 -31.32 2.68 13.01
CA ASN A 430 -32.61 2.22 13.43
C ASN A 430 -33.61 3.38 13.38
N ILE A 431 -34.71 3.23 12.63
CA ILE A 431 -35.74 4.26 12.50
C ILE A 431 -37.09 3.71 12.91
N ASP A 432 -37.86 4.52 13.68
CA ASP A 432 -39.20 4.15 14.08
C ASP A 432 -40.19 4.34 12.91
N VAL A 433 -41.08 3.37 12.73
CA VAL A 433 -42.14 3.40 11.69
C VAL A 433 -43.52 3.18 12.31
N PRO A 434 -44.59 3.72 11.70
CA PRO A 434 -45.95 3.44 12.13
C PRO A 434 -46.24 1.94 12.07
N LYS A 435 -46.96 1.44 13.07
CA LYS A 435 -47.42 0.05 13.10
C LYS A 435 -48.55 -0.16 12.08
N GLY A 436 -48.40 -1.19 11.27
CA GLY A 436 -49.38 -1.53 10.23
C GLY A 436 -49.17 -2.96 9.72
N PRO A 437 -49.96 -3.40 8.76
CA PRO A 437 -49.74 -4.66 8.08
C PRO A 437 -48.35 -4.71 7.42
N ARG A 438 -47.84 -5.90 7.23
CA ARG A 438 -46.65 -6.12 6.46
C ARG A 438 -46.71 -5.40 5.10
N GLY A 439 -45.63 -4.70 4.70
CA GLY A 439 -45.54 -3.98 3.44
C GLY A 439 -46.28 -2.64 3.40
N SER A 440 -46.96 -2.24 4.49
CA SER A 440 -47.73 -0.99 4.51
C SER A 440 -46.85 0.27 4.64
N GLU A 441 -45.68 0.14 5.26
CA GLU A 441 -44.76 1.25 5.44
C GLU A 441 -43.58 1.12 4.53
N ALA A 442 -43.26 2.20 3.81
CA ALA A 442 -42.10 2.34 2.94
C ALA A 442 -41.05 3.22 3.59
N VAL A 443 -39.80 2.83 3.41
CA VAL A 443 -38.62 3.56 3.89
C VAL A 443 -37.66 3.76 2.74
N ASP A 444 -37.36 5.02 2.41
CA ASP A 444 -36.34 5.37 1.44
C ASP A 444 -34.98 5.35 2.12
N VAL A 445 -34.06 4.55 1.58
CA VAL A 445 -32.68 4.42 2.05
C VAL A 445 -31.75 5.02 0.98
N THR A 446 -31.19 6.18 1.28
CA THR A 446 -30.31 6.91 0.37
C THR A 446 -28.86 6.80 0.83
N TYR A 447 -27.98 6.37 -0.07
CA TYR A 447 -26.54 6.37 0.12
C TYR A 447 -25.95 7.47 -0.74
N THR A 448 -25.15 8.34 -0.13
CA THR A 448 -24.34 9.36 -0.82
C THR A 448 -22.89 9.12 -0.50
N TYR A 449 -22.11 8.82 -1.54
CA TYR A 449 -20.69 8.48 -1.43
C TYR A 449 -19.87 9.53 -2.15
N ASP A 450 -18.98 10.22 -1.42
CA ASP A 450 -18.18 11.32 -1.96
C ASP A 450 -16.81 10.90 -2.47
N ILE A 451 -16.06 11.84 -3.07
CA ILE A 451 -14.72 11.63 -3.61
C ILE A 451 -13.65 11.31 -2.53
N ASN A 452 -13.93 11.59 -1.26
CA ASN A 452 -13.05 11.28 -0.13
C ASN A 452 -13.42 9.96 0.54
N SER A 453 -14.29 9.17 -0.10
CA SER A 453 -14.80 7.90 0.43
C SER A 453 -15.61 8.09 1.73
N LEU A 454 -16.29 9.23 1.90
CA LEU A 454 -17.26 9.45 2.96
C LEU A 454 -18.63 8.95 2.50
N LEU A 455 -19.21 8.04 3.27
CA LEU A 455 -20.55 7.51 3.02
C LEU A 455 -21.54 8.15 4.00
N GLU A 456 -22.45 8.98 3.47
CA GLU A 456 -23.64 9.41 4.20
C GLU A 456 -24.79 8.45 3.88
N VAL A 457 -25.46 7.99 4.93
CA VAL A 457 -26.67 7.18 4.82
C VAL A 457 -27.83 7.96 5.41
N GLU A 458 -28.84 8.24 4.60
CA GLU A 458 -30.11 8.83 5.02
C GLU A 458 -31.21 7.78 4.91
N VAL A 459 -32.02 7.67 5.98
CA VAL A 459 -33.18 6.80 6.03
C VAL A 459 -34.40 7.66 6.31
N LYS A 460 -35.40 7.63 5.41
CA LYS A 460 -36.61 8.44 5.48
C LYS A 460 -37.87 7.56 5.46
N VAL A 461 -38.72 7.68 6.43
CA VAL A 461 -40.06 7.04 6.45
C VAL A 461 -40.97 7.83 5.52
N VAL A 462 -41.49 7.20 4.48
CA VAL A 462 -42.25 7.90 3.42
C VAL A 462 -43.59 8.47 3.97
N SER A 463 -44.31 7.73 4.84
CA SER A 463 -45.59 8.11 5.37
C SER A 463 -45.56 9.29 6.36
N THR A 464 -44.48 9.36 7.17
CA THR A 464 -44.36 10.36 8.25
C THR A 464 -43.39 11.48 7.94
N GLY A 465 -42.49 11.27 6.98
CA GLY A 465 -41.35 12.17 6.69
C GLY A 465 -40.26 12.13 7.76
N LEU A 466 -40.35 11.25 8.76
CA LEU A 466 -39.29 11.08 9.75
C LEU A 466 -38.00 10.68 9.05
N THR A 467 -36.90 11.39 9.30
CA THR A 467 -35.61 11.17 8.66
C THR A 467 -34.53 11.00 9.71
N GLN A 468 -33.68 10.02 9.51
CA GLN A 468 -32.44 9.85 10.25
C GLN A 468 -31.26 9.80 9.30
N LYS A 469 -30.14 10.39 9.71
CA LYS A 469 -28.90 10.41 8.93
C LYS A 469 -27.74 9.89 9.76
N MET A 470 -26.83 9.23 9.08
CA MET A 470 -25.57 8.79 9.65
C MET A 470 -24.45 8.99 8.63
N ILE A 471 -23.37 9.59 9.07
CA ILE A 471 -22.12 9.55 8.31
C ILE A 471 -21.36 8.35 8.82
N ILE A 472 -21.05 7.42 7.92
CA ILE A 472 -20.25 6.25 8.25
C ILE A 472 -18.81 6.70 8.47
N LYS A 473 -18.46 6.87 9.74
CA LYS A 473 -17.10 7.19 10.16
C LYS A 473 -16.26 5.93 10.44
N GLY A 474 -16.77 4.71 10.13
CA GLY A 474 -16.20 3.39 10.46
C GLY A 474 -16.54 2.95 11.88
N GLN A 475 -16.74 1.64 12.09
CA GLN A 475 -17.06 1.12 13.43
C GLN A 475 -15.83 0.75 14.25
N ASP A 476 -16.00 1.02 15.55
CA ASP A 476 -15.43 0.41 16.76
C ASP A 476 -13.92 0.32 16.98
N ASN A 477 -13.06 0.96 16.18
CA ASN A 477 -11.66 1.17 16.55
C ASN A 477 -11.15 2.53 16.08
N GLN A 478 -12.03 3.50 15.93
CA GLN A 478 -11.60 4.86 15.62
C GLN A 478 -11.17 5.52 16.91
N MET A 479 -9.90 5.89 16.94
CA MET A 479 -9.44 6.89 17.89
C MET A 479 -10.28 8.15 17.66
N THR A 480 -10.83 8.71 18.72
CA THR A 480 -11.40 10.06 18.71
C THR A 480 -10.28 11.07 18.47
N ASP A 481 -10.60 12.31 18.13
CA ASP A 481 -9.60 13.36 17.96
C ASP A 481 -8.72 13.49 19.23
N ASP A 482 -9.32 13.34 20.42
CA ASP A 482 -8.60 13.34 21.70
C ASP A 482 -7.69 12.11 21.87
N GLU A 483 -8.14 10.93 21.41
CA GLU A 483 -7.31 9.73 21.44
C GLU A 483 -6.18 9.77 20.41
N ILE A 484 -6.40 10.37 19.24
CA ILE A 484 -5.36 10.66 18.25
C ILE A 484 -4.31 11.58 18.87
N GLN A 485 -4.74 12.69 19.49
CA GLN A 485 -3.83 13.63 20.14
C GLN A 485 -3.03 12.95 21.25
N LYS A 486 -3.68 12.18 22.11
CA LYS A 486 -3.02 11.41 23.17
C LYS A 486 -2.01 10.40 22.60
N ARG A 487 -2.40 9.69 21.52
CA ARG A 487 -1.49 8.71 20.89
C ARG A 487 -0.34 9.39 20.15
N MET A 488 -0.57 10.56 19.54
CA MET A 488 0.53 11.40 19.00
C MET A 488 1.52 11.76 20.10
N GLU A 489 1.05 12.17 21.29
CA GLU A 489 1.91 12.46 22.43
C GLU A 489 2.69 11.21 22.87
N GLU A 490 2.02 10.05 23.01
CA GLU A 490 2.68 8.78 23.34
C GLU A 490 3.74 8.41 22.29
N LEU A 491 3.42 8.52 20.99
CA LEU A 491 4.37 8.26 19.91
C LEU A 491 5.50 9.30 19.83
N SER A 492 5.29 10.51 20.37
CA SER A 492 6.33 11.54 20.40
C SER A 492 7.50 11.21 21.35
N TYR A 493 7.27 10.35 22.35
CA TYR A 493 8.34 9.83 23.21
C TYR A 493 9.24 8.82 22.49
N LEU A 494 8.81 8.28 21.35
CA LEU A 494 9.64 7.43 20.50
C LEU A 494 10.64 8.32 19.77
N LYS A 495 11.93 8.08 20.02
CA LYS A 495 13.00 8.91 19.46
C LYS A 495 13.31 8.46 18.03
N ILE A 496 12.93 9.27 17.05
CA ILE A 496 13.42 9.14 15.68
C ILE A 496 14.82 9.76 15.64
N GLN A 497 15.78 8.99 15.15
CA GLN A 497 17.18 9.41 15.21
C GLN A 497 17.47 10.54 14.21
N PRO A 498 18.31 11.53 14.59
CA PRO A 498 18.74 12.57 13.66
C PRO A 498 19.48 11.99 12.45
N ARG A 499 19.39 12.70 11.31
CA ARG A 499 20.00 12.34 10.03
C ARG A 499 21.47 11.93 10.14
N ASP A 500 22.28 12.74 10.81
CA ASP A 500 23.74 12.54 10.92
C ASP A 500 24.12 11.27 11.74
N LEU A 501 23.24 10.84 12.67
CA LEU A 501 23.46 9.62 13.44
C LEU A 501 22.98 8.38 12.68
N GLU A 502 22.01 8.51 11.80
CA GLU A 502 21.41 7.39 11.06
C GLU A 502 22.36 6.84 10.01
N GLU A 503 23.07 7.69 9.28
CA GLU A 503 24.09 7.25 8.32
C GLU A 503 25.16 6.37 8.99
N ASN A 504 25.64 6.80 10.14
CA ASN A 504 26.66 6.06 10.90
C ASN A 504 26.12 4.73 11.45
N ARG A 505 24.85 4.72 11.91
CA ARG A 505 24.20 3.51 12.42
C ARG A 505 23.95 2.48 11.33
N LEU A 506 23.55 2.92 10.14
CA LEU A 506 23.35 2.02 9.01
C LEU A 506 24.64 1.29 8.65
N VAL A 507 25.75 2.03 8.56
CA VAL A 507 27.06 1.46 8.26
C VAL A 507 27.50 0.46 9.33
N LEU A 508 27.34 0.80 10.62
CA LEU A 508 27.65 -0.15 11.71
C LEU A 508 26.81 -1.42 11.63
N LEU A 509 25.50 -1.31 11.42
CA LEU A 509 24.64 -2.48 11.33
C LEU A 509 24.97 -3.38 10.14
N ARG A 510 25.33 -2.79 8.98
CA ARG A 510 25.82 -3.54 7.83
C ARG A 510 27.13 -4.28 8.16
N ALA A 511 28.05 -3.57 8.79
CA ALA A 511 29.34 -4.13 9.18
C ALA A 511 29.22 -5.24 10.23
N GLU A 512 28.36 -5.07 11.24
CA GLU A 512 28.06 -6.11 12.23
C GLU A 512 27.43 -7.34 11.57
N ARG A 513 26.49 -7.18 10.65
CA ARG A 513 25.92 -8.29 9.90
C ARG A 513 26.99 -9.04 9.11
N MET A 514 27.79 -8.32 8.31
CA MET A 514 28.87 -8.94 7.52
C MET A 514 29.93 -9.61 8.41
N TYR A 515 30.23 -9.04 9.58
CA TYR A 515 31.10 -9.66 10.56
C TYR A 515 30.52 -10.99 11.10
N GLU A 516 29.20 -11.05 11.37
CA GLU A 516 28.53 -12.30 11.76
C GLU A 516 28.60 -13.38 10.66
N GLU A 517 28.53 -12.96 9.38
CA GLU A 517 28.55 -13.83 8.22
C GLU A 517 29.98 -14.24 7.79
N ALA A 518 30.98 -13.39 8.06
CA ALA A 518 32.37 -13.61 7.66
C ALA A 518 33.11 -14.64 8.51
N LEU A 519 34.09 -15.31 7.89
CA LEU A 519 34.96 -16.28 8.52
C LEU A 519 36.45 -15.91 8.31
N GLY A 520 37.31 -16.42 9.20
CA GLY A 520 38.79 -16.38 9.03
C GLY A 520 39.38 -14.97 9.00
N ASP A 521 40.14 -14.67 7.96
CA ASP A 521 40.86 -13.39 7.86
C ASP A 521 39.95 -12.23 7.50
N ARG A 522 38.86 -12.47 6.75
CA ARG A 522 37.84 -11.46 6.45
C ARG A 522 37.13 -10.94 7.70
N ARG A 523 36.80 -11.83 8.63
CA ARG A 523 36.21 -11.45 9.91
C ARG A 523 37.15 -10.56 10.74
N LYS A 524 38.46 -10.84 10.73
CA LYS A 524 39.45 -10.03 11.43
C LYS A 524 39.63 -8.66 10.79
N GLU A 525 39.50 -8.60 9.48
CA GLU A 525 39.58 -7.36 8.72
C GLU A 525 38.37 -6.45 9.04
N LEU A 526 37.17 -6.98 8.97
CA LEU A 526 35.92 -6.27 9.36
C LEU A 526 36.00 -5.77 10.82
N ASP A 527 36.42 -6.61 11.76
CA ASP A 527 36.61 -6.24 13.16
C ASP A 527 37.53 -5.02 13.33
N ARG A 528 38.61 -4.98 12.56
CA ARG A 528 39.55 -3.86 12.60
C ARG A 528 38.89 -2.55 12.13
N TYR A 529 38.16 -2.56 11.00
CA TYR A 529 37.52 -1.37 10.47
C TYR A 529 36.34 -0.92 11.31
N ILE A 530 35.54 -1.84 11.84
CA ILE A 530 34.46 -1.55 12.80
C ILE A 530 35.04 -0.86 14.04
N THR A 531 36.11 -1.41 14.61
CA THR A 531 36.79 -0.83 15.79
C THR A 531 37.30 0.58 15.51
N VAL A 532 37.89 0.83 14.33
CA VAL A 532 38.38 2.17 13.96
C VAL A 532 37.22 3.15 13.84
N PHE A 533 36.12 2.75 13.20
CA PHE A 533 34.95 3.59 13.04
C PHE A 533 34.26 3.89 14.38
N GLU A 534 34.09 2.91 15.25
CA GLU A 534 33.57 3.12 16.60
C GLU A 534 34.47 4.07 17.43
N ALA A 535 35.79 3.96 17.28
CA ALA A 535 36.72 4.87 17.95
C ALA A 535 36.59 6.33 17.43
N ALA A 536 36.37 6.50 16.12
CA ALA A 536 36.10 7.81 15.52
C ALA A 536 34.77 8.41 16.03
N LEU A 537 33.70 7.61 16.09
CA LEU A 537 32.41 8.00 16.66
C LEU A 537 32.52 8.44 18.12
N LYS A 538 33.33 7.74 18.94
CA LYS A 538 33.57 8.11 20.35
C LYS A 538 34.33 9.43 20.50
N LYS A 539 35.23 9.75 19.54
CA LYS A 539 35.98 11.03 19.54
C LYS A 539 35.11 12.23 19.11
N GLY A 540 34.07 11.98 18.29
CA GLY A 540 33.10 12.99 17.88
C GLY A 540 33.59 14.05 16.90
N LYS A 541 34.75 13.84 16.25
CA LYS A 541 35.28 14.77 15.23
C LYS A 541 34.75 14.36 13.85
N LYS A 542 34.04 15.28 13.21
CA LYS A 542 33.32 15.04 11.95
C LYS A 542 34.24 14.47 10.85
N GLU A 543 35.41 15.07 10.63
CA GLU A 543 36.37 14.64 9.61
C GLU A 543 36.87 13.19 9.85
N GLU A 544 37.24 12.84 11.11
CA GLU A 544 37.69 11.49 11.47
C GLU A 544 36.56 10.46 11.33
N ILE A 545 35.29 10.86 11.56
CA ILE A 545 34.10 10.00 11.37
C ILE A 545 33.84 9.75 9.89
N GLU A 546 33.92 10.78 9.05
CA GLU A 546 33.71 10.67 7.60
C GLU A 546 34.76 9.76 6.96
N GLU A 547 36.06 9.97 7.25
CA GLU A 547 37.16 9.14 6.75
C GLU A 547 37.00 7.66 7.19
N ALA A 548 36.68 7.42 8.44
CA ALA A 548 36.51 6.04 8.94
C ALA A 548 35.27 5.36 8.36
N ARG A 549 34.18 6.13 8.10
CA ARG A 549 32.96 5.65 7.46
C ARG A 549 33.22 5.27 5.99
N GLU A 550 33.91 6.12 5.24
CA GLU A 550 34.28 5.84 3.85
C GLU A 550 35.13 4.57 3.75
N ALA A 551 36.17 4.45 4.59
CA ALA A 551 37.02 3.27 4.60
C ALA A 551 36.27 1.97 4.98
N LEU A 552 35.27 2.06 5.87
CA LEU A 552 34.43 0.90 6.20
C LEU A 552 33.47 0.58 5.06
N ASN A 553 32.86 1.59 4.40
CA ASN A 553 31.98 1.38 3.26
C ASN A 553 32.69 0.73 2.08
N GLU A 554 33.92 1.14 1.74
CA GLU A 554 34.73 0.52 0.67
C GLU A 554 34.85 -1.00 0.88
N ILE A 555 35.04 -1.44 2.13
CA ILE A 555 35.12 -2.88 2.44
C ILE A 555 33.77 -3.58 2.40
N LEU A 556 32.69 -2.87 2.71
CA LEU A 556 31.33 -3.42 2.64
C LEU A 556 30.82 -3.52 1.20
N GLU A 557 31.29 -2.66 0.30
CA GLU A 557 30.88 -2.66 -1.12
C GLU A 557 31.61 -3.72 -1.96
N ASP A 558 32.83 -4.13 -1.59
CA ASP A 558 33.61 -5.19 -2.28
C ASP A 558 32.89 -6.56 -2.32
N GLU A 559 31.75 -6.75 -1.66
CA GLU A 559 30.95 -7.98 -1.68
C GLU A 559 29.57 -7.84 -2.34
N ASP A 560 29.13 -6.62 -2.66
CA ASP A 560 27.87 -6.42 -3.39
C ASP A 560 28.07 -6.41 -4.93
N GLU A 561 29.35 -6.54 -5.44
CA GLU A 561 29.69 -6.83 -6.83
C GLU A 561 29.92 -8.35 -7.04
#